data_03d608cb175c19b74b9766d700441080
#
_entry.id   03d608cb175c19b74b9766d700441080
#
_cell.length_a   1.000
_cell.length_b   1.000
_cell.length_c   1.000
_cell.angle_alpha   90.00
_cell.angle_beta   90.00
_cell.angle_gamma   90.00
#
_symmetry.space_group_name_H-M   'P 1'
#
loop_
_entity.id
_entity.type
_entity.pdbx_description
1 polymer ?
#
loop_
_entity_poly.entity_id
_entity_poly.type
_entity_poly.pdbx_seq_one_letter_code
_entity_poly.pdbx_strand_id
1 'polypeptide(L)'
;MIKKPVFKNILYQGLVILSLGIILTGFYSFANFESPVKSKFEDISFFVLLIAVIVIAPITEEFVFRGIFLKNKAYIYTSIFFLGLFVWLNKPSLIIVYFIYLIVLLINYKKQKNAYIIIYSCSFLFSILHLDIKNVSDLNLQNIAAFLNRFGFSLIAFYVMLNYGLLKSMLFHFANNLIVISIMFIG
;
A
#
# COMPACT_ATOMS: atom_id res chain seq x y z
N MET A 1 4.07 -6.30 -23.37
CA MET A 1 4.73 -5.08 -22.88
C MET A 1 3.68 -3.99 -22.76
N ILE A 2 3.42 -3.44 -21.58
CA ILE A 2 2.45 -2.38 -21.36
C ILE A 2 3.04 -1.07 -21.91
N LYS A 3 2.28 -0.31 -22.71
CA LYS A 3 2.81 0.88 -23.39
C LYS A 3 3.16 2.01 -22.40
N LYS A 4 4.34 2.64 -22.56
CA LYS A 4 4.88 3.72 -21.70
C LYS A 4 3.94 4.90 -21.35
N PRO A 5 3.00 5.39 -22.23
CA PRO A 5 2.13 6.51 -21.87
C PRO A 5 1.16 6.20 -20.72
N VAL A 6 0.83 4.92 -20.53
CA VAL A 6 -0.03 4.41 -19.45
C VAL A 6 0.54 4.75 -18.07
N PHE A 7 1.85 4.70 -17.91
CA PHE A 7 2.50 4.86 -16.62
C PHE A 7 2.52 6.29 -16.08
N LYS A 8 2.59 7.29 -16.97
CA LYS A 8 2.55 8.70 -16.54
C LYS A 8 1.21 9.05 -15.87
N ASN A 9 0.10 8.50 -16.38
CA ASN A 9 -1.22 8.74 -15.78
C ASN A 9 -1.32 8.14 -14.37
N ILE A 10 -0.76 6.95 -14.14
CA ILE A 10 -0.73 6.33 -12.80
C ILE A 10 0.05 7.19 -11.82
N LEU A 11 1.23 7.69 -12.22
CA LEU A 11 2.02 8.59 -11.38
C LEU A 11 1.22 9.86 -11.03
N TYR A 12 0.63 10.50 -12.04
CA TYR A 12 -0.12 11.74 -11.83
C TYR A 12 -1.31 11.55 -10.89
N GLN A 13 -2.08 10.50 -11.10
CA GLN A 13 -3.19 10.14 -10.23
C GLN A 13 -2.72 9.79 -8.81
N GLY A 14 -1.62 9.04 -8.69
CA GLY A 14 -1.01 8.74 -7.40
C GLY A 14 -0.59 10.00 -6.64
N LEU A 15 0.05 10.95 -7.32
CA LEU A 15 0.47 12.23 -6.71
C LEU A 15 -0.73 13.07 -6.27
N VAL A 16 -1.78 13.19 -7.11
CA VAL A 16 -3.00 13.95 -6.77
C VAL A 16 -3.69 13.33 -5.56
N ILE A 17 -3.88 12.00 -5.54
CA ILE A 17 -4.55 11.31 -4.45
C ILE A 17 -3.73 11.38 -3.16
N LEU A 18 -2.40 11.21 -3.25
CA LEU A 18 -1.51 11.34 -2.10
C LEU A 18 -1.56 12.76 -1.52
N SER A 19 -1.50 13.79 -2.38
CA SER A 19 -1.59 15.19 -1.94
C SER A 19 -2.91 15.48 -1.23
N LEU A 20 -4.02 14.96 -1.75
CA LEU A 20 -5.33 15.09 -1.10
C LEU A 20 -5.34 14.41 0.28
N GLY A 21 -4.78 13.21 0.37
CA GLY A 21 -4.66 12.49 1.64
C GLY A 21 -3.81 13.26 2.67
N ILE A 22 -2.68 13.85 2.26
CA ILE A 22 -1.81 14.66 3.12
C ILE A 22 -2.55 15.91 3.62
N ILE A 23 -3.27 16.62 2.73
CA ILE A 23 -4.06 17.78 3.09
C ILE A 23 -5.13 17.41 4.14
N LEU A 24 -5.88 16.33 3.91
CA LEU A 24 -6.90 15.87 4.87
C LEU A 24 -6.28 15.44 6.21
N THR A 25 -5.11 14.79 6.19
CA THR A 25 -4.38 14.46 7.42
C THR A 25 -3.97 15.72 8.18
N GLY A 26 -3.47 16.74 7.47
CA GLY A 26 -3.13 18.04 8.07
C GLY A 26 -4.33 18.71 8.72
N PHE A 27 -5.48 18.75 8.06
CA PHE A 27 -6.73 19.27 8.64
C PHE A 27 -7.15 18.50 9.88
N TYR A 28 -7.09 17.16 9.84
CA TYR A 28 -7.45 16.33 11.00
C TYR A 28 -6.49 16.56 12.18
N SER A 29 -5.19 16.58 11.94
CA SER A 29 -4.18 16.82 13.00
C SER A 29 -4.31 18.22 13.61
N PHE A 30 -4.61 19.23 12.80
CA PHE A 30 -4.87 20.58 13.30
C PHE A 30 -6.11 20.66 14.21
N ALA A 31 -7.13 19.84 13.89
CA ALA A 31 -8.38 19.82 14.67
C ALA A 31 -8.27 19.01 15.99
N ASN A 32 -7.42 18.00 16.07
CA ASN A 32 -7.47 16.98 17.15
C ASN A 32 -6.15 16.78 17.91
N PHE A 33 -5.14 17.56 17.77
CA PHE A 33 -3.85 17.56 18.52
C PHE A 33 -3.26 16.22 19.01
N GLU A 34 -3.90 15.07 18.78
CA GLU A 34 -3.42 13.75 19.22
C GLU A 34 -2.92 12.91 18.06
N SER A 35 -1.72 12.31 18.21
CA SER A 35 -1.17 11.34 17.28
C SER A 35 -1.53 9.91 17.71
N PRO A 36 -2.51 9.25 17.07
CA PRO A 36 -2.96 7.91 17.47
C PRO A 36 -1.92 6.82 17.18
N VAL A 37 -0.83 7.15 16.51
CA VAL A 37 0.19 6.18 16.09
C VAL A 37 1.20 5.92 17.20
N LYS A 38 1.47 6.91 18.05
CA LYS A 38 2.47 6.79 19.12
C LYS A 38 2.10 5.69 20.13
N SER A 39 0.84 5.60 20.51
CA SER A 39 0.36 4.61 21.48
C SER A 39 0.45 3.15 21.03
N LYS A 40 0.46 2.88 19.74
CA LYS A 40 0.55 1.50 19.21
C LYS A 40 1.94 0.88 19.33
N PHE A 41 2.97 1.67 19.57
CA PHE A 41 4.37 1.23 19.54
C PHE A 41 5.10 1.44 20.87
N GLU A 42 4.40 1.86 21.92
CA GLU A 42 5.02 2.16 23.23
C GLU A 42 5.74 0.96 23.86
N ASP A 43 5.23 -0.26 23.60
CA ASP A 43 5.80 -1.50 24.16
C ASP A 43 6.89 -2.14 23.26
N ILE A 44 7.16 -1.59 22.08
CA ILE A 44 8.11 -2.15 21.12
C ILE A 44 9.42 -1.38 21.18
N SER A 45 10.54 -2.09 21.36
CA SER A 45 11.86 -1.48 21.27
C SER A 45 11.99 -0.68 19.96
N PHE A 46 12.38 0.58 20.07
CA PHE A 46 12.58 1.48 18.93
C PHE A 46 13.43 0.85 17.81
N PHE A 47 14.45 0.11 18.16
CA PHE A 47 15.32 -0.55 17.18
C PHE A 47 14.59 -1.67 16.43
N VAL A 48 13.76 -2.45 17.12
CA VAL A 48 12.93 -3.50 16.51
C VAL A 48 11.90 -2.88 15.59
N LEU A 49 11.26 -1.79 16.00
CA LEU A 49 10.31 -1.02 15.18
C LEU A 49 10.99 -0.50 13.90
N LEU A 50 12.18 0.09 14.03
CA LEU A 50 12.96 0.59 12.89
C LEU A 50 13.22 -0.51 11.86
N ILE A 51 13.75 -1.66 12.28
CA ILE A 51 14.03 -2.77 11.36
C ILE A 51 12.74 -3.29 10.74
N ALA A 52 11.70 -3.50 11.55
CA ALA A 52 10.44 -4.06 11.07
C ALA A 52 9.77 -3.15 10.03
N VAL A 53 9.64 -1.86 10.32
CA VAL A 53 8.86 -0.92 9.49
C VAL A 53 9.69 -0.35 8.33
N ILE A 54 10.99 -0.08 8.53
CA ILE A 54 11.82 0.53 7.49
C ILE A 54 12.40 -0.51 6.54
N VAL A 55 12.72 -1.72 7.01
CA VAL A 55 13.42 -2.72 6.19
C VAL A 55 12.49 -3.87 5.81
N ILE A 56 11.93 -4.58 6.80
CA ILE A 56 11.19 -5.82 6.55
C ILE A 56 9.87 -5.54 5.83
N ALA A 57 9.10 -4.56 6.30
CA ALA A 57 7.80 -4.24 5.71
C ALA A 57 7.92 -3.83 4.23
N PRO A 58 8.79 -2.90 3.80
CA PRO A 58 8.96 -2.58 2.39
C PRO A 58 9.34 -3.77 1.52
N ILE A 59 10.23 -4.64 1.98
CA ILE A 59 10.63 -5.82 1.20
C ILE A 59 9.45 -6.77 1.02
N THR A 60 8.77 -7.11 2.11
CA THR A 60 7.67 -8.08 2.09
C THR A 60 6.45 -7.52 1.36
N GLU A 61 6.07 -6.29 1.62
CA GLU A 61 4.89 -5.67 1.00
C GLU A 61 5.08 -5.43 -0.50
N GLU A 62 6.24 -4.93 -0.92
CA GLU A 62 6.53 -4.74 -2.34
C GLU A 62 6.50 -6.08 -3.09
N PHE A 63 7.08 -7.12 -2.50
CA PHE A 63 7.04 -8.45 -3.09
C PHE A 63 5.61 -9.01 -3.14
N VAL A 64 4.86 -8.91 -2.05
CA VAL A 64 3.51 -9.44 -1.93
C VAL A 64 2.52 -8.74 -2.86
N PHE A 65 2.56 -7.39 -2.92
CA PHE A 65 1.59 -6.63 -3.71
C PHE A 65 2.01 -6.43 -5.17
N ARG A 66 3.32 -6.45 -5.48
CA ARG A 66 3.83 -6.14 -6.82
C ARG A 66 4.50 -7.32 -7.52
N GLY A 67 4.75 -8.41 -6.80
CA GLY A 67 5.34 -9.63 -7.35
C GLY A 67 4.54 -10.25 -8.49
N ILE A 68 3.21 -10.03 -8.52
CA ILE A 68 2.33 -10.47 -9.62
C ILE A 68 2.68 -9.87 -10.99
N PHE A 69 3.42 -8.75 -11.03
CA PHE A 69 3.88 -8.11 -12.27
C PHE A 69 5.25 -8.60 -12.73
N LEU A 70 5.90 -9.45 -11.95
CA LEU A 70 7.15 -10.08 -12.35
C LEU A 70 6.89 -11.12 -13.43
N LYS A 71 7.83 -11.27 -14.37
CA LYS A 71 7.65 -12.18 -15.51
C LYS A 71 7.69 -13.67 -15.13
N ASN A 72 8.30 -14.00 -13.99
CA ASN A 72 8.45 -15.38 -13.55
C ASN A 72 7.18 -15.85 -12.83
N LYS A 73 6.61 -16.96 -13.30
CA LYS A 73 5.40 -17.57 -12.74
C LYS A 73 5.54 -17.94 -11.25
N ALA A 74 6.74 -18.37 -10.84
CA ALA A 74 6.98 -18.69 -9.43
C ALA A 74 6.75 -17.46 -8.53
N TYR A 75 7.25 -16.29 -8.92
CA TYR A 75 7.01 -15.07 -8.17
C TYR A 75 5.54 -14.67 -8.12
N ILE A 76 4.80 -14.88 -9.21
CA ILE A 76 3.37 -14.58 -9.26
C ILE A 76 2.60 -15.46 -8.27
N TYR A 77 2.83 -16.78 -8.30
CA TYR A 77 2.14 -17.70 -7.39
C TYR A 77 2.54 -17.45 -5.93
N THR A 78 3.82 -17.22 -5.67
CA THR A 78 4.32 -16.91 -4.32
C THR A 78 3.71 -15.61 -3.80
N SER A 79 3.65 -14.56 -4.62
CA SER A 79 3.03 -13.28 -4.29
C SER A 79 1.54 -13.44 -3.93
N ILE A 80 0.78 -14.17 -4.76
CA ILE A 80 -0.64 -14.45 -4.51
C ILE A 80 -0.83 -15.23 -3.19
N PHE A 81 -0.02 -16.28 -2.98
CA PHE A 81 -0.08 -17.09 -1.77
C PHE A 81 0.20 -16.25 -0.51
N PHE A 82 1.30 -15.50 -0.50
CA PHE A 82 1.65 -14.66 0.65
C PHE A 82 0.66 -13.51 0.87
N LEU A 83 0.07 -12.96 -0.18
CA LEU A 83 -1.01 -11.97 -0.05
C LEU A 83 -2.23 -12.58 0.65
N GLY A 84 -2.64 -13.78 0.25
CA GLY A 84 -3.74 -14.50 0.91
C GLY A 84 -3.44 -14.80 2.38
N LEU A 85 -2.22 -15.26 2.67
CA LEU A 85 -1.76 -15.50 4.03
C LEU A 85 -1.73 -14.22 4.86
N PHE A 86 -1.25 -13.11 4.29
CA PHE A 86 -1.21 -11.80 4.93
C PHE A 86 -2.63 -11.29 5.28
N VAL A 87 -3.59 -11.44 4.35
CA VAL A 87 -5.00 -11.10 4.59
C VAL A 87 -5.57 -11.97 5.71
N TRP A 88 -5.35 -13.29 5.64
CA TRP A 88 -5.87 -14.23 6.62
C TRP A 88 -5.37 -13.96 8.05
N LEU A 89 -4.07 -13.70 8.20
CA LEU A 89 -3.45 -13.50 9.51
C LEU A 89 -3.77 -12.13 10.12
N ASN A 90 -3.85 -11.08 9.29
CA ASN A 90 -4.00 -9.72 9.81
C ASN A 90 -5.45 -9.23 9.81
N LYS A 91 -6.24 -9.58 8.79
CA LYS A 91 -7.62 -9.10 8.61
C LYS A 91 -8.49 -10.15 7.94
N PRO A 92 -8.85 -11.22 8.63
CA PRO A 92 -9.67 -12.32 8.06
C PRO A 92 -11.02 -11.83 7.53
N SER A 93 -11.57 -10.73 8.06
CA SER A 93 -12.79 -10.09 7.53
C SER A 93 -12.67 -9.60 6.08
N LEU A 94 -11.46 -9.34 5.60
CA LEU A 94 -11.20 -8.92 4.23
C LEU A 94 -10.95 -10.09 3.27
N ILE A 95 -11.12 -11.33 3.69
CA ILE A 95 -10.90 -12.51 2.84
C ILE A 95 -11.81 -12.47 1.58
N ILE A 96 -13.02 -11.95 1.71
CA ILE A 96 -13.95 -11.78 0.57
C ILE A 96 -13.38 -10.77 -0.43
N VAL A 97 -12.83 -9.66 0.04
CA VAL A 97 -12.19 -8.64 -0.82
C VAL A 97 -10.97 -9.23 -1.53
N TYR A 98 -10.21 -10.07 -0.86
CA TYR A 98 -9.10 -10.81 -1.48
C TYR A 98 -9.57 -11.76 -2.58
N PHE A 99 -10.66 -12.51 -2.37
CA PHE A 99 -11.22 -13.37 -3.43
C PHE A 99 -11.74 -12.57 -4.63
N ILE A 100 -12.39 -11.42 -4.38
CA ILE A 100 -12.79 -10.51 -5.47
C ILE A 100 -11.56 -10.05 -6.25
N TYR A 101 -10.49 -9.66 -5.55
CA TYR A 101 -9.21 -9.30 -6.18
C TYR A 101 -8.65 -10.45 -7.03
N LEU A 102 -8.68 -11.71 -6.54
CA LEU A 102 -8.24 -12.87 -7.32
C LEU A 102 -9.06 -13.07 -8.60
N ILE A 103 -10.38 -12.89 -8.53
CA ILE A 103 -11.26 -12.97 -9.71
C ILE A 103 -10.88 -11.87 -10.71
N VAL A 104 -10.70 -10.64 -10.25
CA VAL A 104 -10.27 -9.52 -11.09
C VAL A 104 -8.91 -9.83 -11.74
N LEU A 105 -7.97 -10.36 -10.97
CA LEU A 105 -6.66 -10.78 -11.46
C LEU A 105 -6.78 -11.84 -12.55
N LEU A 106 -7.52 -12.92 -12.30
CA LEU A 106 -7.70 -14.03 -13.24
C LEU A 106 -8.33 -13.59 -14.57
N ILE A 107 -9.36 -12.74 -14.51
CA ILE A 107 -10.04 -12.22 -15.70
C ILE A 107 -9.11 -11.33 -16.53
N ASN A 108 -8.32 -10.49 -15.89
CA ASN A 108 -7.56 -9.46 -16.56
C ASN A 108 -6.12 -9.87 -16.89
N TYR A 109 -5.56 -10.88 -16.19
CA TYR A 109 -4.19 -11.36 -16.40
C TYR A 109 -3.95 -11.85 -17.83
N LYS A 110 -4.91 -12.58 -18.40
CA LYS A 110 -4.83 -13.08 -19.80
C LYS A 110 -4.97 -11.97 -20.84
N LYS A 111 -5.64 -10.87 -20.52
CA LYS A 111 -6.02 -9.83 -21.47
C LYS A 111 -5.07 -8.63 -21.52
N GLN A 112 -3.88 -8.67 -20.96
CA GLN A 112 -2.82 -7.61 -20.92
C GLN A 112 -3.26 -6.13 -21.11
N LYS A 113 -4.48 -5.92 -21.66
CA LYS A 113 -5.08 -4.61 -21.92
C LYS A 113 -5.54 -3.88 -20.66
N ASN A 114 -5.76 -4.63 -19.58
CA ASN A 114 -6.39 -4.15 -18.36
C ASN A 114 -5.44 -4.11 -17.15
N ALA A 115 -4.14 -3.90 -17.39
CA ALA A 115 -3.16 -3.78 -16.30
C ALA A 115 -3.55 -2.70 -15.26
N TYR A 116 -4.26 -1.64 -15.69
CA TYR A 116 -4.80 -0.64 -14.79
C TYR A 116 -5.74 -1.23 -13.74
N ILE A 117 -6.70 -2.07 -14.18
CA ILE A 117 -7.66 -2.68 -13.25
C ILE A 117 -6.93 -3.46 -12.17
N ILE A 118 -5.89 -4.23 -12.55
CA ILE A 118 -5.08 -4.97 -11.58
C ILE A 118 -4.33 -4.03 -10.65
N ILE A 119 -3.71 -2.98 -11.17
CA ILE A 119 -2.96 -1.99 -10.38
C ILE A 119 -3.89 -1.30 -9.37
N TYR A 120 -5.06 -0.80 -9.82
CA TYR A 120 -6.00 -0.13 -8.94
C TYR A 120 -6.59 -1.07 -7.89
N SER A 121 -6.97 -2.30 -8.28
CA SER A 121 -7.48 -3.30 -7.34
C SER A 121 -6.43 -3.69 -6.29
N CYS A 122 -5.17 -3.85 -6.70
CA CYS A 122 -4.08 -4.16 -5.80
C CYS A 122 -3.78 -2.98 -4.85
N SER A 123 -3.77 -1.74 -5.36
CA SER A 123 -3.59 -0.54 -4.54
C SER A 123 -4.74 -0.33 -3.56
N PHE A 124 -5.97 -0.62 -3.97
CA PHE A 124 -7.14 -0.60 -3.11
C PHE A 124 -7.02 -1.62 -1.98
N LEU A 125 -6.68 -2.86 -2.31
CA LEU A 125 -6.48 -3.92 -1.31
C LEU A 125 -5.35 -3.56 -0.34
N PHE A 126 -4.21 -3.06 -0.83
CA PHE A 126 -3.12 -2.56 -0.01
C PHE A 126 -3.61 -1.51 0.99
N SER A 127 -4.39 -0.53 0.53
CA SER A 127 -4.87 0.57 1.37
C SER A 127 -5.82 0.10 2.46
N ILE A 128 -6.79 -0.75 2.11
CA ILE A 128 -7.77 -1.30 3.06
C ILE A 128 -7.10 -2.17 4.14
N LEU A 129 -6.11 -2.97 3.75
CA LEU A 129 -5.39 -3.83 4.70
C LEU A 129 -4.67 -3.03 5.80
N HIS A 130 -4.30 -1.81 5.50
CA HIS A 130 -3.61 -0.93 6.45
C HIS A 130 -4.57 -0.04 7.26
N LEU A 131 -5.87 -0.05 6.99
CA LEU A 131 -6.84 0.70 7.80
C LEU A 131 -7.18 -0.05 9.08
N ASP A 132 -7.32 0.67 10.17
CA ASP A 132 -7.77 0.11 11.45
C ASP A 132 -9.30 0.25 11.57
N ILE A 133 -10.02 -0.37 10.64
CA ILE A 133 -11.49 -0.35 10.58
C ILE A 133 -11.98 -1.73 11.03
N LYS A 134 -12.71 -1.78 12.14
CA LYS A 134 -13.40 -2.98 12.63
C LYS A 134 -14.87 -2.99 12.19
N ASN A 135 -15.50 -1.82 12.14
CA ASN A 135 -16.89 -1.63 11.76
C ASN A 135 -17.06 -0.48 10.76
N VAL A 136 -18.18 -0.45 10.06
CA VAL A 136 -18.52 0.64 9.13
C VAL A 136 -18.64 1.99 9.86
N SER A 137 -19.04 1.99 11.13
CA SER A 137 -19.08 3.17 12.00
C SER A 137 -17.73 3.83 12.25
N ASP A 138 -16.64 3.09 12.03
CA ASP A 138 -15.28 3.60 12.23
C ASP A 138 -14.78 4.45 11.04
N LEU A 139 -15.60 4.59 9.99
CA LEU A 139 -15.31 5.44 8.83
C LEU A 139 -15.40 6.92 9.24
N ASN A 140 -14.27 7.47 9.61
CA ASN A 140 -14.09 8.87 9.92
C ASN A 140 -13.10 9.54 8.94
N LEU A 141 -12.95 10.85 9.05
CA LEU A 141 -12.06 11.63 8.17
C LEU A 141 -10.60 11.14 8.23
N GLN A 142 -10.12 10.71 9.42
CA GLN A 142 -8.78 10.16 9.61
C GLN A 142 -8.58 8.87 8.79
N ASN A 143 -9.53 7.95 8.82
CA ASN A 143 -9.48 6.70 8.07
C ASN A 143 -9.55 6.96 6.55
N ILE A 144 -10.35 7.94 6.12
CA ILE A 144 -10.41 8.35 4.72
C ILE A 144 -9.07 8.94 4.28
N ALA A 145 -8.49 9.84 5.07
CA ALA A 145 -7.18 10.42 4.79
C ALA A 145 -6.08 9.36 4.74
N ALA A 146 -6.07 8.43 5.70
CA ALA A 146 -5.13 7.31 5.75
C ALA A 146 -5.29 6.37 4.53
N PHE A 147 -6.53 6.10 4.09
CA PHE A 147 -6.80 5.35 2.87
C PHE A 147 -6.21 6.04 1.64
N LEU A 148 -6.49 7.33 1.45
CA LEU A 148 -6.02 8.09 0.30
C LEU A 148 -4.49 8.18 0.27
N ASN A 149 -3.85 8.40 1.42
CA ASN A 149 -2.39 8.41 1.53
C ASN A 149 -1.78 7.08 1.04
N ARG A 150 -2.29 5.95 1.52
CA ARG A 150 -1.78 4.62 1.15
C ARG A 150 -2.11 4.25 -0.28
N PHE A 151 -3.29 4.63 -0.76
CA PHE A 151 -3.72 4.37 -2.14
C PHE A 151 -2.86 5.17 -3.13
N GLY A 152 -2.67 6.46 -2.89
CA GLY A 152 -1.80 7.32 -3.70
C GLY A 152 -0.35 6.84 -3.68
N PHE A 153 0.19 6.52 -2.49
CA PHE A 153 1.51 5.94 -2.34
C PHE A 153 1.66 4.63 -3.14
N SER A 154 0.69 3.72 -3.02
CA SER A 154 0.73 2.44 -3.74
C SER A 154 0.75 2.62 -5.26
N LEU A 155 -0.01 3.59 -5.81
CA LEU A 155 0.01 3.90 -7.24
C LEU A 155 1.39 4.43 -7.68
N ILE A 156 2.02 5.31 -6.89
CA ILE A 156 3.37 5.82 -7.18
C ILE A 156 4.39 4.68 -7.14
N ALA A 157 4.31 3.81 -6.14
CA ALA A 157 5.19 2.66 -6.02
C ALA A 157 5.02 1.67 -7.19
N PHE A 158 3.78 1.48 -7.70
CA PHE A 158 3.55 0.75 -8.95
C PHE A 158 4.22 1.42 -10.16
N TYR A 159 4.12 2.76 -10.26
CA TYR A 159 4.83 3.49 -11.30
C TYR A 159 6.34 3.26 -11.22
N VAL A 160 6.93 3.36 -10.02
CA VAL A 160 8.36 3.12 -9.80
C VAL A 160 8.73 1.68 -10.17
N MET A 161 7.98 0.69 -9.72
CA MET A 161 8.22 -0.72 -10.03
C MET A 161 8.18 -1.00 -11.54
N LEU A 162 7.18 -0.48 -12.24
CA LEU A 162 6.99 -0.73 -13.67
C LEU A 162 8.04 -0.07 -14.55
N ASN A 163 8.62 1.07 -14.12
CA ASN A 163 9.63 1.79 -14.88
C ASN A 163 11.06 1.46 -14.47
N TYR A 164 11.30 1.17 -13.19
CA TYR A 164 12.65 1.06 -12.61
C TYR A 164 12.90 -0.29 -11.93
N GLY A 165 11.88 -1.14 -11.84
CA GLY A 165 11.98 -2.47 -11.24
C GLY A 165 11.64 -2.53 -9.76
N LEU A 166 11.43 -3.76 -9.26
CA LEU A 166 10.96 -4.04 -7.91
C LEU A 166 11.90 -3.50 -6.82
N LEU A 167 13.23 -3.63 -7.01
CA LEU A 167 14.21 -3.13 -6.05
C LEU A 167 14.09 -1.60 -5.85
N LYS A 168 13.87 -0.85 -6.93
CA LYS A 168 13.69 0.61 -6.81
C LYS A 168 12.38 0.97 -6.11
N SER A 169 11.33 0.16 -6.28
CA SER A 169 10.08 0.32 -5.53
C SER A 169 10.28 0.04 -4.04
N MET A 170 11.05 -0.99 -3.68
CA MET A 170 11.43 -1.26 -2.28
C MET A 170 12.21 -0.09 -1.66
N LEU A 171 13.20 0.44 -2.37
CA LEU A 171 13.96 1.61 -1.90
C LEU A 171 13.10 2.86 -1.74
N PHE A 172 12.18 3.09 -2.66
CA PHE A 172 11.20 4.18 -2.56
C PHE A 172 10.30 4.01 -1.32
N HIS A 173 9.82 2.79 -1.07
CA HIS A 173 8.99 2.48 0.09
C HIS A 173 9.79 2.64 1.39
N PHE A 174 11.03 2.14 1.44
CA PHE A 174 11.96 2.35 2.55
C PHE A 174 12.13 3.85 2.88
N ALA A 175 12.40 4.68 1.87
CA ALA A 175 12.56 6.11 2.05
C ALA A 175 11.29 6.78 2.60
N ASN A 176 10.11 6.38 2.09
CA ASN A 176 8.83 6.87 2.59
C ASN A 176 8.62 6.51 4.07
N ASN A 177 8.85 5.26 4.45
CA ASN A 177 8.68 4.83 5.83
C ASN A 177 9.69 5.51 6.77
N LEU A 178 10.92 5.73 6.32
CA LEU A 178 11.92 6.49 7.07
C LEU A 178 11.45 7.92 7.33
N ILE A 179 10.91 8.61 6.32
CA ILE A 179 10.37 9.97 6.47
C ILE A 179 9.21 9.97 7.48
N VAL A 180 8.25 9.05 7.34
CA VAL A 180 7.09 8.97 8.23
C VAL A 180 7.52 8.74 9.67
N ILE A 181 8.42 7.79 9.92
CA ILE A 181 8.94 7.52 11.27
C ILE A 181 9.69 8.74 11.81
N SER A 182 10.54 9.38 11.00
CA SER A 182 11.27 10.57 11.44
C SER A 182 10.33 11.68 11.90
N ILE A 183 9.25 11.94 11.14
CA ILE A 183 8.24 12.93 11.52
C ILE A 183 7.57 12.56 12.84
N MET A 184 7.25 11.28 13.05
CA MET A 184 6.58 10.81 14.28
C MET A 184 7.44 10.94 15.54
N PHE A 185 8.77 10.91 15.43
CA PHE A 185 9.69 10.98 16.57
C PHE A 185 10.28 12.38 16.80
N ILE A 186 10.16 13.29 15.84
CA ILE A 186 10.62 14.70 15.99
C ILE A 186 9.47 15.61 16.50
N GLY A 187 8.21 15.28 16.21
CA GLY A 187 7.02 16.00 16.69
C GLY A 187 6.46 15.41 17.97
#